data_0f9944dc50f049ea2ccc8b345579601c
#
_entry.id   0f9944dc50f049ea2ccc8b345579601c
#
_cell.length_a   1.000
_cell.length_b   1.000
_cell.length_c   1.000
_cell.angle_alpha   90.00
_cell.angle_beta   90.00
_cell.angle_gamma   90.00
#
_symmetry.space_group_name_H-M   'P 1'
#
loop_
_entity.id
_entity.type
_entity.pdbx_description
1 polymer ?
#
loop_
_entity_poly.entity_id
_entity_poly.type
_entity_poly.pdbx_seq_one_letter_code
_entity_poly.pdbx_strand_id
1 'polypeptide(L)'
;MISTSHLSRKLERFFRLSLAHLPTPLDRLEDLSRVMEGINLFMKRDDQTGLAFGGNKARKLEFIMGDAIEQRADSIVTWAGVQSNWCRQVAAAAARSGQRAVLVLLKKPGMPAGEDGNLLLDRILGADVRVVEAGGEKGFLELENVREYVEPVVAEEEAAGRKTYLAPVGGSLLEGSMSRPLGALGYVRAFAELLDQSRAMGFTPDTVLLATGSAGTQAGLLAGAKLLSPETRVVGVSVAGSADTVSGYVRTIAEASLEALGEDPSISQEEIVVLDNYIGQGYGIMYPAMKNAMRLLARMEGILLDPVYTGKSMAGLLDLVGKGWFRDGENVVFLHTGGTPALFPYREEILGQPGV
;
A
#
# COMPACT_ATOMS: atom_id res chain seq x y z
N MET A 1 -12.25 -23.44 -0.96
CA MET A 1 -12.27 -22.37 -1.99
C MET A 1 -13.71 -21.93 -2.25
N ILE A 2 -13.93 -20.62 -2.40
CA ILE A 2 -15.22 -20.04 -2.81
C ILE A 2 -15.06 -19.43 -4.22
N SER A 3 -16.16 -19.06 -4.87
CA SER A 3 -16.09 -18.36 -6.16
C SER A 3 -15.90 -16.86 -5.97
N THR A 4 -15.33 -16.17 -6.98
CA THR A 4 -15.18 -14.70 -6.98
C THR A 4 -16.54 -14.01 -6.83
N SER A 5 -17.61 -14.55 -7.43
CA SER A 5 -18.98 -14.05 -7.27
C SER A 5 -19.53 -14.21 -5.84
N HIS A 6 -19.18 -15.30 -5.16
CA HIS A 6 -19.57 -15.50 -3.75
C HIS A 6 -18.84 -14.50 -2.85
N LEU A 7 -17.54 -14.30 -3.05
CA LEU A 7 -16.77 -13.30 -2.32
C LEU A 7 -17.33 -11.88 -2.56
N SER A 8 -17.69 -11.54 -3.80
CA SER A 8 -18.27 -10.23 -4.12
C SER A 8 -19.53 -9.96 -3.30
N ARG A 9 -20.45 -10.93 -3.20
CA ARG A 9 -21.67 -10.80 -2.35
C ARG A 9 -21.34 -10.59 -0.86
N LYS A 10 -20.27 -11.22 -0.34
CA LYS A 10 -19.84 -10.97 1.04
C LYS A 10 -19.31 -9.56 1.25
N LEU A 11 -18.58 -9.03 0.27
CA LEU A 11 -18.02 -7.68 0.31
C LEU A 11 -19.09 -6.59 0.13
N GLU A 12 -20.21 -6.85 -0.54
CA GLU A 12 -21.35 -5.92 -0.68
C GLU A 12 -22.01 -5.52 0.65
N ARG A 13 -21.76 -6.28 1.71
CA ARG A 13 -22.24 -5.94 3.08
C ARG A 13 -21.50 -4.74 3.69
N PHE A 14 -20.38 -4.34 3.11
CA PHE A 14 -19.59 -3.18 3.54
C PHE A 14 -19.88 -2.02 2.60
N PHE A 15 -20.41 -0.94 3.14
CA PHE A 15 -20.64 0.26 2.34
C PHE A 15 -19.32 0.80 1.79
N ARG A 16 -19.33 1.24 0.54
CA ARG A 16 -18.14 1.74 -0.16
C ARG A 16 -18.42 3.03 -0.89
N LEU A 17 -17.49 3.98 -0.80
CA LEU A 17 -17.45 5.14 -1.67
C LEU A 17 -16.65 4.80 -2.94
N SER A 18 -17.20 5.01 -4.13
CA SER A 18 -16.47 4.79 -5.38
C SER A 18 -15.39 5.87 -5.57
N LEU A 19 -14.13 5.48 -5.44
CA LEU A 19 -12.96 6.36 -5.53
C LEU A 19 -11.99 5.96 -6.64
N ALA A 20 -11.80 4.67 -6.82
CA ALA A 20 -10.81 4.12 -7.74
C ALA A 20 -11.40 3.84 -9.14
N HIS A 21 -10.59 4.04 -10.17
CA HIS A 21 -10.86 3.53 -11.51
C HIS A 21 -10.52 2.04 -11.54
N LEU A 22 -11.55 1.21 -11.61
CA LEU A 22 -11.41 -0.26 -11.56
C LEU A 22 -12.17 -0.90 -12.73
N PRO A 23 -11.68 -2.06 -13.23
CA PRO A 23 -10.45 -2.74 -12.83
C PRO A 23 -9.19 -1.98 -13.28
N THR A 24 -8.09 -2.09 -12.51
CA THR A 24 -6.79 -1.60 -12.99
C THR A 24 -6.20 -2.59 -14.00
N PRO A 25 -5.33 -2.15 -14.93
CA PRO A 25 -4.72 -3.05 -15.90
C PRO A 25 -3.89 -4.17 -15.23
N LEU A 26 -3.83 -5.31 -15.89
CA LEU A 26 -2.88 -6.39 -15.66
C LEU A 26 -2.05 -6.54 -16.94
N ASP A 27 -0.83 -6.01 -16.93
CA ASP A 27 0.04 -5.96 -18.10
C ASP A 27 1.07 -7.10 -18.04
N ARG A 28 1.36 -7.73 -19.18
CA ARG A 28 2.53 -8.60 -19.32
C ARG A 28 3.75 -7.74 -19.59
N LEU A 29 4.82 -7.92 -18.83
CA LEU A 29 6.09 -7.22 -19.03
C LEU A 29 6.99 -8.05 -19.97
N GLU A 30 6.78 -7.89 -21.28
CA GLU A 30 7.40 -8.79 -22.28
C GLU A 30 8.92 -8.59 -22.38
N ASP A 31 9.38 -7.34 -22.39
CA ASP A 31 10.79 -7.03 -22.56
C ASP A 31 11.57 -7.42 -21.29
N LEU A 32 11.02 -7.15 -20.12
CA LEU A 32 11.65 -7.54 -18.87
C LEU A 32 11.61 -9.06 -18.67
N SER A 33 10.52 -9.75 -19.05
CA SER A 33 10.44 -11.22 -18.98
C SER A 33 11.48 -11.92 -19.87
N ARG A 34 11.83 -11.32 -21.02
CA ARG A 34 12.89 -11.87 -21.90
C ARG A 34 14.28 -11.81 -21.25
N VAL A 35 14.53 -10.80 -20.42
CA VAL A 35 15.82 -10.61 -19.72
C VAL A 35 15.85 -11.41 -18.41
N MET A 36 14.69 -11.58 -17.79
CA MET A 36 14.52 -12.36 -16.56
C MET A 36 14.18 -13.81 -16.93
N GLU A 37 15.16 -14.56 -17.39
CA GLU A 37 14.98 -15.96 -17.79
C GLU A 37 14.28 -16.77 -16.68
N GLY A 38 13.39 -17.68 -17.07
CA GLY A 38 12.74 -18.65 -16.18
C GLY A 38 11.39 -18.25 -15.61
N ILE A 39 10.91 -16.99 -15.73
CA ILE A 39 9.59 -16.59 -15.25
C ILE A 39 8.75 -15.86 -16.31
N ASN A 40 7.41 -15.93 -16.16
CA ASN A 40 6.49 -15.04 -16.85
C ASN A 40 6.13 -13.88 -15.92
N LEU A 41 6.57 -12.67 -16.24
CA LEU A 41 6.35 -11.51 -15.39
C LEU A 41 5.16 -10.68 -15.87
N PHE A 42 4.25 -10.41 -14.94
CA PHE A 42 3.10 -9.53 -15.13
C PHE A 42 3.14 -8.39 -14.11
N MET A 43 2.46 -7.29 -14.40
CA MET A 43 2.32 -6.17 -13.49
C MET A 43 0.85 -5.80 -13.29
N LYS A 44 0.37 -5.85 -12.06
CA LYS A 44 -0.92 -5.29 -11.68
C LYS A 44 -0.75 -3.80 -11.39
N ARG A 45 -1.42 -2.95 -12.18
CA ARG A 45 -1.18 -1.51 -12.28
C ARG A 45 -2.04 -0.71 -11.30
N ASP A 46 -1.89 -0.93 -10.00
CA ASP A 46 -2.61 -0.14 -9.00
C ASP A 46 -2.08 1.30 -8.85
N ASP A 47 -0.96 1.63 -9.48
CA ASP A 47 -0.54 3.01 -9.75
C ASP A 47 -1.60 3.79 -10.57
N GLN A 48 -2.43 3.11 -11.36
CA GLN A 48 -3.45 3.69 -12.24
C GLN A 48 -4.87 3.72 -11.63
N THR A 49 -5.03 3.62 -10.33
CA THR A 49 -6.34 3.75 -9.66
C THR A 49 -6.95 5.14 -9.76
N GLY A 50 -6.25 6.13 -10.28
CA GLY A 50 -6.77 7.45 -10.68
C GLY A 50 -6.80 8.49 -9.57
N LEU A 51 -7.24 8.18 -8.35
CA LEU A 51 -7.40 9.17 -7.26
C LEU A 51 -6.09 9.90 -6.94
N ALA A 52 -5.99 11.19 -7.29
CA ALA A 52 -4.84 12.05 -7.06
C ALA A 52 -3.49 11.34 -7.36
N PHE A 53 -3.22 11.05 -8.62
CA PHE A 53 -2.08 10.24 -9.11
C PHE A 53 -2.13 8.74 -8.77
N GLY A 54 -3.27 8.22 -8.34
CA GLY A 54 -3.45 6.79 -8.11
C GLY A 54 -2.62 6.19 -6.97
N GLY A 55 -2.65 4.87 -6.90
CA GLY A 55 -1.97 4.05 -5.91
C GLY A 55 -2.92 3.17 -5.11
N ASN A 56 -2.35 2.19 -4.44
CA ASN A 56 -3.05 1.14 -3.69
C ASN A 56 -4.01 1.65 -2.60
N LYS A 57 -3.81 2.87 -2.12
CA LYS A 57 -4.63 3.40 -1.02
C LYS A 57 -6.06 3.75 -1.46
N ALA A 58 -6.29 4.03 -2.76
CA ALA A 58 -7.63 4.28 -3.28
C ALA A 58 -8.58 3.11 -3.02
N ARG A 59 -8.13 1.85 -3.26
CA ARG A 59 -8.94 0.65 -2.98
C ARG A 59 -9.30 0.50 -1.50
N LYS A 60 -8.37 0.82 -0.61
CA LYS A 60 -8.57 0.78 0.84
C LYS A 60 -9.55 1.86 1.30
N LEU A 61 -9.36 3.06 0.77
CA LEU A 61 -10.17 4.24 1.09
C LEU A 61 -11.61 4.09 0.63
N GLU A 62 -11.91 3.30 -0.40
CA GLU A 62 -13.30 3.02 -0.76
C GLU A 62 -14.11 2.48 0.44
N PHE A 63 -13.55 1.55 1.20
CA PHE A 63 -14.20 0.96 2.37
C PHE A 63 -14.12 1.86 3.62
N ILE A 64 -12.95 2.47 3.85
CA ILE A 64 -12.72 3.33 5.02
C ILE A 64 -13.59 4.59 4.96
N MET A 65 -13.68 5.23 3.81
CA MET A 65 -14.54 6.41 3.62
C MET A 65 -16.02 6.03 3.68
N GLY A 66 -16.37 4.83 3.20
CA GLY A 66 -17.71 4.28 3.41
C GLY A 66 -18.08 4.20 4.88
N ASP A 67 -17.22 3.62 5.70
CA ASP A 67 -17.40 3.52 7.15
C ASP A 67 -17.44 4.91 7.85
N ALA A 68 -16.56 5.83 7.45
CA ALA A 68 -16.56 7.19 7.96
C ALA A 68 -17.87 7.92 7.67
N ILE A 69 -18.46 7.73 6.48
CA ILE A 69 -19.76 8.28 6.10
C ILE A 69 -20.89 7.64 6.93
N GLU A 70 -20.89 6.32 7.10
CA GLU A 70 -21.87 5.64 7.96
C GLU A 70 -21.79 6.12 9.41
N GLN A 71 -20.59 6.41 9.89
CA GLN A 71 -20.36 7.00 11.21
C GLN A 71 -20.68 8.50 11.24
N ARG A 72 -21.03 9.15 10.13
CA ARG A 72 -21.31 10.59 10.01
C ARG A 72 -20.13 11.45 10.49
N ALA A 73 -18.92 11.08 10.10
CA ALA A 73 -17.73 11.85 10.40
C ALA A 73 -17.67 13.15 9.57
N ASP A 74 -17.36 14.27 10.23
CA ASP A 74 -17.17 15.57 9.60
C ASP A 74 -15.70 15.75 9.16
N SER A 75 -14.77 15.16 9.91
CA SER A 75 -13.34 15.23 9.64
C SER A 75 -12.67 13.85 9.68
N ILE A 76 -11.65 13.69 8.83
CA ILE A 76 -10.76 12.52 8.81
C ILE A 76 -9.41 12.99 9.31
N VAL A 77 -8.99 12.49 10.48
CA VAL A 77 -7.65 12.70 11.02
C VAL A 77 -6.80 11.48 10.73
N THR A 78 -5.58 11.69 10.24
CA THR A 78 -4.61 10.61 10.02
C THR A 78 -3.18 11.12 10.16
N TRP A 79 -2.24 10.19 10.22
CA TRP A 79 -0.81 10.51 10.36
C TRP A 79 0.04 9.65 9.45
N ALA A 80 1.22 10.12 9.09
CA ALA A 80 2.30 9.38 8.44
C ALA A 80 3.55 10.25 8.27
N GLY A 81 4.59 9.74 7.59
CA GLY A 81 5.74 10.56 7.17
C GLY A 81 5.36 11.63 6.14
N VAL A 82 6.16 12.71 6.04
CA VAL A 82 5.88 13.91 5.22
C VAL A 82 5.58 13.58 3.75
N GLN A 83 6.26 12.61 3.14
CA GLN A 83 6.01 12.21 1.74
C GLN A 83 5.07 11.01 1.63
N SER A 84 4.00 11.00 2.43
CA SER A 84 3.08 9.87 2.53
C SER A 84 2.09 9.80 1.35
N ASN A 85 2.12 8.70 0.61
CA ASN A 85 1.09 8.37 -0.38
C ASN A 85 -0.29 8.09 0.27
N TRP A 86 -0.30 7.70 1.55
CA TRP A 86 -1.52 7.51 2.32
C TRP A 86 -2.22 8.84 2.59
N CYS A 87 -1.50 9.80 3.16
CA CYS A 87 -2.05 11.12 3.50
C CYS A 87 -2.60 11.83 2.26
N ARG A 88 -1.85 11.85 1.14
CA ARG A 88 -2.33 12.41 -0.12
C ARG A 88 -3.66 11.81 -0.57
N GLN A 89 -3.80 10.49 -0.54
CA GLN A 89 -5.04 9.85 -0.99
C GLN A 89 -6.17 10.01 0.02
N VAL A 90 -5.89 10.13 1.33
CA VAL A 90 -6.89 10.53 2.34
C VAL A 90 -7.39 11.94 2.07
N ALA A 91 -6.49 12.91 1.82
CA ALA A 91 -6.87 14.27 1.45
C ALA A 91 -7.79 14.30 0.22
N ALA A 92 -7.42 13.54 -0.84
CA ALA A 92 -8.23 13.45 -2.05
C ALA A 92 -9.58 12.77 -1.82
N ALA A 93 -9.64 11.73 -1.01
CA ALA A 93 -10.88 11.03 -0.69
C ALA A 93 -11.81 11.92 0.14
N ALA A 94 -11.28 12.61 1.15
CA ALA A 94 -12.02 13.57 1.97
C ALA A 94 -12.59 14.73 1.13
N ALA A 95 -11.78 15.31 0.23
CA ALA A 95 -12.23 16.34 -0.68
C ALA A 95 -13.41 15.86 -1.56
N ARG A 96 -13.37 14.60 -2.05
CA ARG A 96 -14.45 14.01 -2.86
C ARG A 96 -15.73 13.71 -2.07
N SER A 97 -15.60 13.43 -0.77
CA SER A 97 -16.74 13.12 0.11
C SER A 97 -17.28 14.35 0.86
N GLY A 98 -16.67 15.53 0.68
CA GLY A 98 -17.07 16.75 1.39
C GLY A 98 -16.65 16.77 2.87
N GLN A 99 -15.71 15.90 3.27
CA GLN A 99 -15.18 15.83 4.63
C GLN A 99 -13.87 16.63 4.73
N ARG A 100 -13.56 17.12 5.92
CA ARG A 100 -12.28 17.78 6.20
C ARG A 100 -11.19 16.76 6.40
N ALA A 101 -10.03 16.91 5.75
CA ALA A 101 -8.85 16.13 6.03
C ALA A 101 -7.89 16.90 6.94
N VAL A 102 -7.42 16.27 8.03
CA VAL A 102 -6.38 16.80 8.91
C VAL A 102 -5.24 15.79 8.95
N LEU A 103 -4.05 16.21 8.49
CA LEU A 103 -2.90 15.35 8.29
C LEU A 103 -1.78 15.70 9.26
N VAL A 104 -1.46 14.80 10.17
CA VAL A 104 -0.31 14.92 11.08
C VAL A 104 0.90 14.28 10.40
N LEU A 105 1.77 15.10 9.84
CA LEU A 105 2.92 14.67 9.04
C LEU A 105 4.19 14.67 9.89
N LEU A 106 4.72 13.47 10.11
CA LEU A 106 5.90 13.23 10.95
C LEU A 106 7.18 13.39 10.12
N LYS A 107 7.99 14.37 10.44
CA LYS A 107 9.27 14.61 9.79
C LYS A 107 10.38 13.87 10.55
N LYS A 108 11.12 13.02 9.84
CA LYS A 108 12.28 12.30 10.35
C LYS A 108 13.55 12.71 9.63
N PRO A 109 14.71 12.67 10.30
CA PRO A 109 16.01 12.94 9.66
C PRO A 109 16.25 12.04 8.43
N GLY A 110 16.87 12.60 7.39
CA GLY A 110 17.23 11.87 6.17
C GLY A 110 16.09 11.68 5.14
N MET A 111 14.88 12.15 5.44
CA MET A 111 13.76 12.11 4.48
C MET A 111 13.51 13.49 3.86
N PRO A 112 13.21 13.57 2.54
CA PRO A 112 12.80 14.83 1.93
C PRO A 112 11.54 15.40 2.61
N ALA A 113 11.61 16.67 3.00
CA ALA A 113 10.53 17.38 3.68
C ALA A 113 10.25 18.76 3.07
N GLY A 114 10.68 18.99 1.84
CA GLY A 114 10.38 20.21 1.07
C GLY A 114 8.91 20.24 0.63
N GLU A 115 8.43 21.44 0.29
CA GLU A 115 7.08 21.70 -0.25
C GLU A 115 6.99 21.19 -1.70
N ASP A 116 7.12 19.85 -1.88
CA ASP A 116 7.15 19.18 -3.17
C ASP A 116 6.49 17.78 -3.03
N GLY A 117 6.25 17.10 -4.14
CA GLY A 117 5.68 15.75 -4.15
C GLY A 117 4.33 15.63 -3.43
N ASN A 118 4.23 14.69 -2.49
CA ASN A 118 2.98 14.44 -1.77
C ASN A 118 2.57 15.63 -0.88
N LEU A 119 3.52 16.32 -0.23
CA LEU A 119 3.21 17.47 0.63
C LEU A 119 2.58 18.63 -0.15
N LEU A 120 3.08 18.93 -1.34
CA LEU A 120 2.46 19.92 -2.25
C LEU A 120 1.03 19.52 -2.60
N LEU A 121 0.82 18.25 -2.93
CA LEU A 121 -0.50 17.73 -3.31
C LEU A 121 -1.49 17.76 -2.13
N ASP A 122 -1.05 17.47 -0.92
CA ASP A 122 -1.87 17.58 0.29
C ASP A 122 -2.43 19.00 0.47
N ARG A 123 -1.59 20.03 0.25
CA ARG A 123 -2.01 21.43 0.31
C ARG A 123 -2.95 21.82 -0.82
N ILE A 124 -2.67 21.38 -2.05
CA ILE A 124 -3.54 21.63 -3.21
C ILE A 124 -4.92 21.00 -3.00
N LEU A 125 -4.99 19.84 -2.36
CA LEU A 125 -6.24 19.13 -2.04
C LEU A 125 -7.01 19.77 -0.87
N GLY A 126 -6.46 20.83 -0.25
CA GLY A 126 -7.12 21.58 0.81
C GLY A 126 -7.07 20.90 2.18
N ALA A 127 -6.16 19.95 2.39
CA ALA A 127 -5.98 19.34 3.69
C ALA A 127 -5.38 20.32 4.71
N ASP A 128 -5.82 20.23 5.97
CA ASP A 128 -5.13 20.86 7.10
C ASP A 128 -3.87 20.05 7.42
N VAL A 129 -2.71 20.59 7.05
CA VAL A 129 -1.43 19.91 7.16
C VAL A 129 -0.67 20.39 8.39
N ARG A 130 -0.43 19.48 9.33
CA ARG A 130 0.30 19.69 10.57
C ARG A 130 1.63 18.95 10.51
N VAL A 131 2.72 19.62 10.16
CA VAL A 131 4.06 19.03 10.13
C VAL A 131 4.68 19.13 11.53
N VAL A 132 5.10 17.98 12.08
CA VAL A 132 5.73 17.87 13.38
C VAL A 132 7.09 17.19 13.28
N GLU A 133 8.09 17.69 14.02
CA GLU A 133 9.39 17.04 14.13
C GLU A 133 9.23 15.82 15.07
N ALA A 134 9.31 14.62 14.50
CA ALA A 134 9.22 13.38 15.26
C ALA A 134 10.61 12.94 15.68
N GLY A 135 10.95 13.14 16.95
CA GLY A 135 12.20 12.64 17.55
C GLY A 135 12.13 11.14 17.84
N GLY A 136 13.30 10.50 17.89
CA GLY A 136 13.45 9.14 18.39
C GLY A 136 13.35 8.01 17.36
N GLU A 137 13.58 6.79 17.83
CA GLU A 137 13.65 5.56 17.04
C GLU A 137 12.27 4.92 16.79
N LYS A 138 11.23 5.36 17.52
CA LYS A 138 9.89 4.78 17.41
C LYS A 138 9.34 4.86 15.98
N GLY A 139 8.75 3.78 15.51
CA GLY A 139 7.96 3.75 14.28
C GLY A 139 6.74 4.66 14.42
N PHE A 140 6.10 4.98 13.30
CA PHE A 140 4.85 5.75 13.27
C PHE A 140 3.66 4.92 12.75
N LEU A 141 3.77 3.59 12.82
CA LEU A 141 2.71 2.71 12.36
C LEU A 141 1.57 2.63 13.37
N GLU A 142 1.90 2.35 14.64
CA GLU A 142 0.92 2.25 15.72
C GLU A 142 0.58 3.64 16.27
N LEU A 143 -0.70 3.84 16.61
CA LEU A 143 -1.20 5.07 17.22
C LEU A 143 -0.48 5.40 18.53
N GLU A 144 -0.18 4.38 19.33
CA GLU A 144 0.51 4.57 20.64
C GLU A 144 1.85 5.30 20.50
N ASN A 145 2.59 5.04 19.42
CA ASN A 145 3.89 5.67 19.18
C ASN A 145 3.82 7.15 18.77
N VAL A 146 2.65 7.62 18.35
CA VAL A 146 2.41 8.98 17.83
C VAL A 146 1.27 9.69 18.53
N ARG A 147 0.74 9.10 19.59
CA ARG A 147 -0.41 9.58 20.35
C ARG A 147 -0.27 11.05 20.76
N GLU A 148 0.91 11.43 21.25
CA GLU A 148 1.23 12.79 21.67
C GLU A 148 1.06 13.86 20.57
N TYR A 149 1.18 13.46 19.29
CA TYR A 149 1.01 14.36 18.15
C TYR A 149 -0.40 14.34 17.59
N VAL A 150 -1.11 13.22 17.73
CA VAL A 150 -2.41 12.98 17.08
C VAL A 150 -3.58 13.35 17.98
N GLU A 151 -3.54 12.99 19.28
CA GLU A 151 -4.65 13.27 20.20
C GLU A 151 -4.99 14.76 20.36
N PRO A 152 -4.01 15.69 20.45
CA PRO A 152 -4.33 17.11 20.51
C PRO A 152 -5.10 17.61 19.27
N VAL A 153 -4.80 17.05 18.09
CA VAL A 153 -5.49 17.41 16.84
C VAL A 153 -6.92 16.87 16.84
N VAL A 154 -7.13 15.64 17.31
CA VAL A 154 -8.49 15.08 17.48
C VAL A 154 -9.30 15.92 18.45
N ALA A 155 -8.74 16.29 19.61
CA ALA A 155 -9.40 17.12 20.61
C ALA A 155 -9.74 18.52 20.08
N GLU A 156 -8.88 19.13 19.24
CA GLU A 156 -9.15 20.41 18.58
C GLU A 156 -10.34 20.29 17.62
N GLU A 157 -10.43 19.26 16.81
CA GLU A 157 -11.55 19.01 15.90
C GLU A 157 -12.86 18.80 16.68
N GLU A 158 -12.83 18.00 17.74
CA GLU A 158 -14.00 17.74 18.59
C GLU A 158 -14.45 19.00 19.35
N ALA A 159 -13.52 19.81 19.87
CA ALA A 159 -13.83 21.07 20.50
C ALA A 159 -14.46 22.08 19.52
N ALA A 160 -14.17 21.96 18.23
CA ALA A 160 -14.81 22.73 17.17
C ALA A 160 -16.19 22.14 16.74
N GLY A 161 -16.70 21.15 17.44
CA GLY A 161 -18.00 20.52 17.20
C GLY A 161 -18.02 19.53 16.03
N ARG A 162 -16.86 19.10 15.53
CA ARG A 162 -16.77 18.13 14.43
C ARG A 162 -16.64 16.71 14.94
N LYS A 163 -17.37 15.78 14.37
CA LYS A 163 -17.21 14.36 14.62
C LYS A 163 -16.01 13.83 13.83
N THR A 164 -15.00 13.38 14.55
CA THR A 164 -13.73 12.95 13.96
C THR A 164 -13.70 11.45 13.68
N TYR A 165 -13.22 11.06 12.51
CA TYR A 165 -12.82 9.71 12.18
C TYR A 165 -11.29 9.62 12.18
N LEU A 166 -10.73 8.92 13.14
CA LEU A 166 -9.28 8.70 13.25
C LEU A 166 -8.90 7.47 12.44
N ALA A 167 -8.31 7.70 11.26
CA ALA A 167 -7.89 6.65 10.34
C ALA A 167 -6.41 6.28 10.55
N PRO A 168 -6.08 5.03 10.92
CA PRO A 168 -4.70 4.61 11.11
C PRO A 168 -3.89 4.65 9.81
N VAL A 169 -2.58 4.82 9.93
CA VAL A 169 -1.67 4.92 8.78
C VAL A 169 -1.82 3.73 7.83
N GLY A 170 -1.97 4.05 6.55
CA GLY A 170 -2.17 3.03 5.52
C GLY A 170 -3.52 2.32 5.58
N GLY A 171 -4.43 2.70 6.49
CA GLY A 171 -5.72 2.04 6.68
C GLY A 171 -5.57 0.55 6.99
N SER A 172 -4.63 0.19 7.87
CA SER A 172 -4.21 -1.20 8.05
C SER A 172 -4.55 -1.76 9.42
N LEU A 173 -4.10 -1.11 10.49
CA LEU A 173 -4.31 -1.59 11.85
C LEU A 173 -5.75 -1.32 12.33
N LEU A 174 -6.21 -2.18 13.27
CA LEU A 174 -7.52 -2.08 13.91
C LEU A 174 -7.41 -1.17 15.13
N GLU A 175 -7.29 0.14 14.89
CA GLU A 175 -7.12 1.16 15.92
C GLU A 175 -7.78 2.49 15.49
N GLY A 176 -7.79 3.48 16.39
CA GLY A 176 -8.52 4.73 16.12
C GLY A 176 -10.01 4.47 15.96
N SER A 177 -10.62 4.94 14.87
CA SER A 177 -12.03 4.69 14.56
C SER A 177 -12.30 3.38 13.83
N MET A 178 -11.26 2.65 13.43
CA MET A 178 -11.38 1.40 12.67
C MET A 178 -11.43 0.18 13.59
N SER A 179 -12.62 -0.40 13.75
CA SER A 179 -12.82 -1.68 14.45
C SER A 179 -12.85 -2.91 13.52
N ARG A 180 -12.78 -2.70 12.20
CA ARG A 180 -12.83 -3.73 11.16
C ARG A 180 -11.67 -3.55 10.18
N PRO A 181 -11.18 -4.61 9.51
CA PRO A 181 -10.01 -4.55 8.62
C PRO A 181 -10.35 -3.94 7.24
N LEU A 182 -11.01 -2.79 7.23
CA LEU A 182 -11.64 -2.18 6.05
C LEU A 182 -10.67 -1.97 4.90
N GLY A 183 -9.46 -1.50 5.20
CA GLY A 183 -8.45 -1.31 4.15
C GLY A 183 -7.99 -2.63 3.53
N ALA A 184 -7.89 -3.70 4.32
CA ALA A 184 -7.51 -5.01 3.81
C ALA A 184 -8.64 -5.61 2.93
N LEU A 185 -9.92 -5.39 3.25
CA LEU A 185 -11.04 -5.82 2.41
C LEU A 185 -10.96 -5.25 0.99
N GLY A 186 -10.42 -4.04 0.82
CA GLY A 186 -10.11 -3.47 -0.49
C GLY A 186 -9.15 -4.34 -1.30
N TYR A 187 -8.22 -5.03 -0.62
CA TYR A 187 -7.26 -5.94 -1.26
C TYR A 187 -7.72 -7.39 -1.35
N VAL A 188 -8.62 -7.85 -0.49
CA VAL A 188 -9.38 -9.08 -0.73
C VAL A 188 -10.14 -8.98 -2.06
N ARG A 189 -10.80 -7.84 -2.31
CA ARG A 189 -11.49 -7.55 -3.57
C ARG A 189 -10.52 -7.46 -4.76
N ALA A 190 -9.36 -6.83 -4.56
CA ALA A 190 -8.33 -6.70 -5.59
C ALA A 190 -7.76 -8.05 -6.03
N PHE A 191 -7.64 -9.02 -5.10
CA PHE A 191 -7.21 -10.37 -5.45
C PHE A 191 -8.24 -11.08 -6.35
N ALA A 192 -9.54 -10.94 -6.07
CA ALA A 192 -10.59 -11.49 -6.95
C ALA A 192 -10.51 -10.89 -8.36
N GLU A 193 -10.35 -9.56 -8.46
CA GLU A 193 -10.16 -8.86 -9.73
C GLU A 193 -8.93 -9.36 -10.48
N LEU A 194 -7.78 -9.51 -9.79
CA LEU A 194 -6.55 -10.04 -10.36
C LEU A 194 -6.75 -11.47 -10.91
N LEU A 195 -7.40 -12.33 -10.12
CA LEU A 195 -7.63 -13.72 -10.49
C LEU A 195 -8.55 -13.85 -11.72
N ASP A 196 -9.62 -13.04 -11.79
CA ASP A 196 -10.52 -13.02 -12.95
C ASP A 196 -9.77 -12.53 -14.21
N GLN A 197 -8.94 -11.48 -14.10
CA GLN A 197 -8.13 -10.97 -15.20
C GLN A 197 -7.08 -11.98 -15.68
N SER A 198 -6.33 -12.61 -14.76
CA SER A 198 -5.31 -13.59 -15.11
C SER A 198 -5.90 -14.82 -15.80
N ARG A 199 -7.05 -15.30 -15.31
CA ARG A 199 -7.79 -16.40 -15.95
C ARG A 199 -8.26 -16.03 -17.36
N ALA A 200 -8.73 -14.81 -17.58
CA ALA A 200 -9.09 -14.32 -18.90
C ALA A 200 -7.88 -14.24 -19.85
N MET A 201 -6.66 -14.05 -19.31
CA MET A 201 -5.39 -14.10 -20.03
C MET A 201 -4.81 -15.51 -20.17
N GLY A 202 -5.47 -16.55 -19.64
CA GLY A 202 -5.09 -17.95 -19.74
C GLY A 202 -4.07 -18.44 -18.71
N PHE A 203 -3.91 -17.77 -17.57
CA PHE A 203 -2.99 -18.20 -16.51
C PHE A 203 -3.60 -18.03 -15.11
N THR A 204 -2.98 -18.67 -14.12
CA THR A 204 -3.20 -18.41 -12.68
C THR A 204 -1.89 -17.88 -12.11
N PRO A 205 -1.90 -16.84 -11.26
CA PRO A 205 -0.69 -16.37 -10.60
C PRO A 205 -0.13 -17.45 -9.65
N ASP A 206 1.14 -17.81 -9.80
CA ASP A 206 1.85 -18.64 -8.83
C ASP A 206 2.35 -17.79 -7.66
N THR A 207 2.81 -16.58 -7.96
CA THR A 207 3.28 -15.61 -6.95
C THR A 207 2.76 -14.21 -7.23
N VAL A 208 2.27 -13.53 -6.18
CA VAL A 208 2.00 -12.08 -6.18
C VAL A 208 3.03 -11.42 -5.28
N LEU A 209 3.90 -10.58 -5.84
CA LEU A 209 4.96 -9.89 -5.09
C LEU A 209 4.66 -8.39 -5.00
N LEU A 210 4.83 -7.83 -3.81
CA LEU A 210 4.55 -6.42 -3.53
C LEU A 210 5.46 -5.81 -2.48
N ALA A 211 5.51 -4.48 -2.43
CA ALA A 211 6.09 -3.77 -1.29
C ALA A 211 5.13 -3.79 -0.10
N THR A 212 5.62 -4.15 1.08
CA THR A 212 4.85 -4.15 2.32
C THR A 212 5.47 -3.19 3.35
N GLY A 213 4.62 -2.38 3.99
CA GLY A 213 5.01 -1.48 5.08
C GLY A 213 4.02 -1.63 6.24
N SER A 214 2.81 -1.09 6.12
CA SER A 214 1.74 -1.23 7.12
C SER A 214 0.95 -2.55 7.02
N ALA A 215 1.44 -3.54 6.30
CA ALA A 215 0.93 -4.90 6.12
C ALA A 215 -0.46 -5.06 5.44
N GLY A 216 -1.37 -4.10 5.56
CA GLY A 216 -2.77 -4.28 5.17
C GLY A 216 -3.02 -4.61 3.68
N THR A 217 -2.10 -4.25 2.75
CA THR A 217 -2.21 -4.66 1.35
C THR A 217 -1.87 -6.13 1.19
N GLN A 218 -0.76 -6.58 1.78
CA GLN A 218 -0.35 -7.98 1.77
C GLN A 218 -1.38 -8.87 2.48
N ALA A 219 -1.86 -8.45 3.64
CA ALA A 219 -2.86 -9.19 4.40
C ALA A 219 -4.18 -9.39 3.63
N GLY A 220 -4.66 -8.34 2.94
CA GLY A 220 -5.86 -8.46 2.10
C GLY A 220 -5.67 -9.38 0.91
N LEU A 221 -4.51 -9.31 0.23
CA LEU A 221 -4.17 -10.25 -0.84
C LEU A 221 -4.06 -11.68 -0.33
N LEU A 222 -3.42 -11.90 0.81
CA LEU A 222 -3.30 -13.23 1.44
C LEU A 222 -4.66 -13.82 1.79
N ALA A 223 -5.54 -13.04 2.42
CA ALA A 223 -6.91 -13.48 2.72
C ALA A 223 -7.68 -13.80 1.42
N GLY A 224 -7.53 -12.97 0.38
CA GLY A 224 -8.12 -13.23 -0.93
C GLY A 224 -7.58 -14.49 -1.59
N ALA A 225 -6.26 -14.71 -1.55
CA ALA A 225 -5.61 -15.91 -2.06
C ALA A 225 -6.12 -17.16 -1.34
N LYS A 226 -6.12 -17.15 -0.01
CA LYS A 226 -6.63 -18.28 0.80
C LYS A 226 -8.04 -18.70 0.41
N LEU A 227 -8.91 -17.76 0.11
CA LEU A 227 -10.30 -18.03 -0.25
C LEU A 227 -10.47 -18.52 -1.69
N LEU A 228 -9.68 -18.01 -2.64
CA LEU A 228 -9.94 -18.16 -4.09
C LEU A 228 -8.89 -18.98 -4.84
N SER A 229 -7.63 -19.01 -4.39
CA SER A 229 -6.48 -19.65 -5.02
C SER A 229 -5.37 -19.89 -3.98
N PRO A 230 -5.57 -20.84 -3.05
CA PRO A 230 -4.67 -21.04 -1.90
C PRO A 230 -3.24 -21.47 -2.29
N GLU A 231 -3.04 -21.93 -3.52
CA GLU A 231 -1.72 -22.22 -4.11
C GLU A 231 -0.94 -20.96 -4.50
N THR A 232 -1.61 -19.80 -4.64
CA THR A 232 -0.94 -18.53 -4.97
C THR A 232 -0.20 -17.98 -3.77
N ARG A 233 1.12 -17.85 -3.85
CA ARG A 233 1.95 -17.24 -2.80
C ARG A 233 1.83 -15.72 -2.84
N VAL A 234 1.69 -15.08 -1.67
CA VAL A 234 1.71 -13.62 -1.53
C VAL A 234 2.97 -13.20 -0.80
N VAL A 235 3.93 -12.62 -1.54
CA VAL A 235 5.26 -12.28 -1.06
C VAL A 235 5.37 -10.78 -0.82
N GLY A 236 5.55 -10.38 0.44
CA GLY A 236 5.78 -8.99 0.84
C GLY A 236 7.27 -8.67 0.95
N VAL A 237 7.75 -7.70 0.20
CA VAL A 237 9.08 -7.10 0.41
C VAL A 237 8.94 -5.94 1.39
N SER A 238 9.45 -6.12 2.60
CA SER A 238 9.39 -5.10 3.64
C SER A 238 10.20 -3.87 3.27
N VAL A 239 9.64 -2.69 3.54
CA VAL A 239 10.32 -1.41 3.31
C VAL A 239 10.82 -0.75 4.60
N ALA A 240 10.47 -1.30 5.77
CA ALA A 240 10.79 -0.69 7.07
C ALA A 240 11.00 -1.68 8.23
N GLY A 241 10.00 -2.52 8.53
CA GLY A 241 10.02 -3.43 9.68
C GLY A 241 10.72 -4.76 9.40
N SER A 242 11.16 -5.45 10.45
CA SER A 242 11.68 -6.83 10.34
C SER A 242 10.60 -7.79 9.81
N ALA A 243 11.04 -8.90 9.22
CA ALA A 243 10.15 -9.94 8.72
C ALA A 243 9.17 -10.42 9.81
N ASP A 244 9.66 -10.64 11.03
CA ASP A 244 8.84 -11.11 12.17
C ASP A 244 7.75 -10.09 12.53
N THR A 245 8.12 -8.80 12.67
CA THR A 245 7.17 -7.73 13.01
C THR A 245 6.09 -7.58 11.94
N VAL A 246 6.49 -7.51 10.67
CA VAL A 246 5.55 -7.34 9.56
C VAL A 246 4.67 -8.57 9.39
N SER A 247 5.21 -9.78 9.57
CA SER A 247 4.43 -11.03 9.52
C SER A 247 3.37 -11.08 10.62
N GLY A 248 3.67 -10.57 11.81
CA GLY A 248 2.69 -10.43 12.89
C GLY A 248 1.50 -9.56 12.49
N TYR A 249 1.75 -8.38 11.89
CA TYR A 249 0.68 -7.51 11.37
C TYR A 249 -0.09 -8.16 10.22
N VAL A 250 0.60 -8.79 9.27
CA VAL A 250 -0.04 -9.49 8.14
C VAL A 250 -1.00 -10.54 8.66
N ARG A 251 -0.57 -11.37 9.63
CA ARG A 251 -1.40 -12.40 10.26
C ARG A 251 -2.67 -11.80 10.87
N THR A 252 -2.48 -10.87 11.82
CA THR A 252 -3.60 -10.25 12.56
C THR A 252 -4.63 -9.63 11.63
N ILE A 253 -4.18 -8.91 10.59
CA ILE A 253 -5.08 -8.24 9.66
C ILE A 253 -5.75 -9.24 8.71
N ALA A 254 -5.04 -10.29 8.25
CA ALA A 254 -5.60 -11.31 7.37
C ALA A 254 -6.66 -12.15 8.10
N GLU A 255 -6.37 -12.59 9.32
CA GLU A 255 -7.32 -13.31 10.19
C GLU A 255 -8.58 -12.47 10.44
N ALA A 256 -8.43 -11.21 10.83
CA ALA A 256 -9.55 -10.29 11.00
C ALA A 256 -10.36 -10.09 9.70
N SER A 257 -9.69 -10.10 8.53
CA SER A 257 -10.36 -9.98 7.23
C SER A 257 -11.20 -11.20 6.90
N LEU A 258 -10.70 -12.40 7.17
CA LEU A 258 -11.44 -13.66 7.01
C LEU A 258 -12.63 -13.72 7.97
N GLU A 259 -12.41 -13.38 9.24
CA GLU A 259 -13.48 -13.32 10.25
C GLU A 259 -14.58 -12.33 9.85
N ALA A 260 -14.23 -11.11 9.40
CA ALA A 260 -15.18 -10.11 8.93
C ALA A 260 -16.02 -10.59 7.74
N LEU A 261 -15.49 -11.52 6.94
CA LEU A 261 -16.18 -12.17 5.83
C LEU A 261 -16.97 -13.43 6.27
N GLY A 262 -16.87 -13.84 7.54
CA GLY A 262 -17.49 -15.04 8.07
C GLY A 262 -16.86 -16.32 7.52
N GLU A 263 -15.53 -16.30 7.34
CA GLU A 263 -14.70 -17.43 6.90
C GLU A 263 -13.76 -17.89 8.02
N ASP A 264 -13.14 -19.06 7.87
CA ASP A 264 -12.13 -19.56 8.81
C ASP A 264 -10.94 -18.60 8.88
N PRO A 265 -10.65 -17.97 10.03
CA PRO A 265 -9.60 -16.98 10.16
C PRO A 265 -8.19 -17.57 10.27
N SER A 266 -8.03 -18.90 10.36
CA SER A 266 -6.73 -19.51 10.61
C SER A 266 -5.72 -19.23 9.48
N ILE A 267 -4.58 -18.62 9.83
CA ILE A 267 -3.44 -18.38 8.92
C ILE A 267 -2.21 -19.06 9.53
N SER A 268 -1.61 -20.01 8.82
CA SER A 268 -0.37 -20.64 9.25
C SER A 268 0.86 -19.74 9.02
N GLN A 269 1.97 -20.02 9.71
CA GLN A 269 3.20 -19.24 9.53
C GLN A 269 3.78 -19.37 8.13
N GLU A 270 3.62 -20.54 7.52
CA GLU A 270 4.14 -20.87 6.19
C GLU A 270 3.40 -20.14 5.06
N GLU A 271 2.16 -19.71 5.31
CA GLU A 271 1.39 -18.91 4.36
C GLU A 271 1.88 -17.45 4.28
N ILE A 272 2.63 -16.98 5.29
CA ILE A 272 3.08 -15.59 5.38
C ILE A 272 4.54 -15.49 4.94
N VAL A 273 4.79 -14.87 3.78
CA VAL A 273 6.14 -14.65 3.26
C VAL A 273 6.45 -13.17 3.29
N VAL A 274 7.39 -12.77 4.16
CA VAL A 274 7.91 -11.40 4.27
C VAL A 274 9.42 -11.44 4.14
N LEU A 275 9.96 -10.61 3.25
CA LEU A 275 11.39 -10.50 2.97
C LEU A 275 11.86 -9.12 3.42
N ASP A 276 12.76 -9.04 4.39
CA ASP A 276 13.30 -7.79 4.96
C ASP A 276 14.73 -7.44 4.50
N ASN A 277 15.34 -8.31 3.69
CA ASN A 277 16.70 -8.11 3.18
C ASN A 277 16.84 -6.91 2.21
N TYR A 278 15.72 -6.31 1.77
CA TYR A 278 15.69 -5.24 0.77
C TYR A 278 15.33 -3.87 1.36
N ILE A 279 15.28 -3.74 2.67
CA ILE A 279 15.02 -2.46 3.37
C ILE A 279 16.16 -1.46 3.10
N GLY A 280 17.40 -1.95 2.97
CA GLY A 280 18.59 -1.11 2.90
C GLY A 280 18.88 -0.44 4.24
N GLN A 281 19.27 0.85 4.23
CA GLN A 281 19.58 1.60 5.45
C GLN A 281 18.32 2.06 6.23
N GLY A 282 17.13 1.87 5.69
CA GLY A 282 15.88 2.23 6.35
C GLY A 282 14.76 2.70 5.42
N TYR A 283 13.63 3.04 6.04
CA TYR A 283 12.48 3.56 5.32
C TYR A 283 12.80 4.88 4.62
N GLY A 284 12.47 4.97 3.33
CA GLY A 284 12.70 6.17 2.52
C GLY A 284 14.16 6.42 2.16
N ILE A 285 15.10 5.56 2.56
CA ILE A 285 16.52 5.69 2.19
C ILE A 285 16.79 4.88 0.91
N MET A 286 17.39 5.55 -0.09
CA MET A 286 17.73 4.93 -1.37
C MET A 286 19.05 4.16 -1.30
N TYR A 287 19.19 3.12 -2.13
CA TYR A 287 20.44 2.36 -2.30
C TYR A 287 20.65 1.94 -3.78
N PRO A 288 21.89 1.58 -4.18
CA PRO A 288 22.24 1.39 -5.60
C PRO A 288 21.39 0.36 -6.35
N ALA A 289 21.15 -0.83 -5.76
CA ALA A 289 20.36 -1.88 -6.43
C ALA A 289 18.92 -1.42 -6.73
N MET A 290 18.29 -0.70 -5.79
CA MET A 290 16.96 -0.12 -6.00
C MET A 290 16.95 0.92 -7.13
N LYS A 291 17.94 1.83 -7.17
CA LYS A 291 18.07 2.82 -8.27
C LYS A 291 18.21 2.14 -9.63
N ASN A 292 18.98 1.05 -9.68
CA ASN A 292 19.16 0.26 -10.90
C ASN A 292 17.85 -0.43 -11.33
N ALA A 293 17.11 -1.01 -10.38
CA ALA A 293 15.81 -1.63 -10.65
C ALA A 293 14.79 -0.60 -11.20
N MET A 294 14.72 0.59 -10.59
CA MET A 294 13.85 1.68 -11.07
C MET A 294 14.21 2.10 -12.50
N ARG A 295 15.51 2.28 -12.80
CA ARG A 295 15.99 2.66 -14.13
C ARG A 295 15.77 1.56 -15.16
N LEU A 296 15.97 0.29 -14.78
CA LEU A 296 15.77 -0.85 -15.67
C LEU A 296 14.32 -0.91 -16.15
N LEU A 297 13.36 -0.92 -15.21
CA LEU A 297 11.94 -0.96 -15.56
C LEU A 297 11.50 0.26 -16.39
N ALA A 298 11.95 1.45 -16.01
CA ALA A 298 11.62 2.67 -16.75
C ALA A 298 12.11 2.64 -18.20
N ARG A 299 13.30 2.08 -18.45
CA ARG A 299 13.89 2.04 -19.79
C ARG A 299 13.37 0.89 -20.66
N MET A 300 12.96 -0.22 -20.05
CA MET A 300 12.47 -1.38 -20.79
C MET A 300 10.96 -1.30 -21.04
N GLU A 301 10.18 -0.90 -20.02
CA GLU A 301 8.72 -0.98 -20.07
C GLU A 301 8.05 0.41 -20.01
N GLY A 302 8.80 1.51 -19.87
CA GLY A 302 8.24 2.86 -19.74
C GLY A 302 7.46 3.08 -18.44
N ILE A 303 7.69 2.26 -17.41
CA ILE A 303 6.94 2.29 -16.14
C ILE A 303 7.84 2.87 -15.04
N LEU A 304 7.31 3.87 -14.32
CA LEU A 304 8.04 4.57 -13.26
C LEU A 304 7.70 4.01 -11.87
N LEU A 305 8.72 3.57 -11.14
CA LEU A 305 8.61 3.12 -9.75
C LEU A 305 8.97 4.26 -8.79
N ASP A 306 8.41 4.21 -7.57
CA ASP A 306 8.76 5.15 -6.51
C ASP A 306 9.99 4.69 -5.71
N PRO A 307 10.74 5.65 -5.08
CA PRO A 307 11.96 5.33 -4.34
C PRO A 307 11.72 4.78 -2.93
N VAL A 308 10.49 4.76 -2.42
CA VAL A 308 10.21 4.36 -1.03
C VAL A 308 9.75 2.91 -0.94
N TYR A 309 8.89 2.50 -1.88
CA TYR A 309 8.18 1.21 -1.86
C TYR A 309 8.52 0.34 -3.07
N THR A 310 8.02 0.72 -4.24
CA THR A 310 8.04 -0.13 -5.44
C THR A 310 9.43 -0.34 -6.00
N GLY A 311 10.33 0.62 -5.85
CA GLY A 311 11.74 0.46 -6.21
C GLY A 311 12.44 -0.61 -5.37
N LYS A 312 12.14 -0.68 -4.05
CA LYS A 312 12.72 -1.72 -3.17
C LYS A 312 12.18 -3.11 -3.50
N SER A 313 10.88 -3.23 -3.71
CA SER A 313 10.28 -4.53 -4.07
C SER A 313 10.71 -5.02 -5.45
N MET A 314 10.93 -4.11 -6.42
CA MET A 314 11.49 -4.49 -7.72
C MET A 314 12.96 -4.94 -7.60
N ALA A 315 13.77 -4.28 -6.77
CA ALA A 315 15.12 -4.75 -6.49
C ALA A 315 15.12 -6.15 -5.85
N GLY A 316 14.15 -6.41 -4.96
CA GLY A 316 13.94 -7.73 -4.38
C GLY A 316 13.55 -8.77 -5.44
N LEU A 317 12.62 -8.44 -6.33
CA LEU A 317 12.23 -9.33 -7.42
C LEU A 317 13.42 -9.70 -8.32
N LEU A 318 14.22 -8.73 -8.74
CA LEU A 318 15.39 -8.95 -9.60
C LEU A 318 16.44 -9.85 -8.92
N ASP A 319 16.68 -9.62 -7.64
CA ASP A 319 17.62 -10.43 -6.85
C ASP A 319 17.12 -11.88 -6.67
N LEU A 320 15.83 -12.06 -6.42
CA LEU A 320 15.20 -13.38 -6.29
C LEU A 320 15.26 -14.17 -7.60
N VAL A 321 15.05 -13.53 -8.73
CA VAL A 321 15.22 -14.17 -10.06
C VAL A 321 16.68 -14.58 -10.26
N GLY A 322 17.64 -13.68 -10.00
CA GLY A 322 19.07 -13.99 -10.10
C GLY A 322 19.54 -15.12 -9.18
N LYS A 323 18.83 -15.38 -8.09
CA LYS A 323 19.08 -16.48 -7.15
C LYS A 323 18.35 -17.80 -7.50
N GLY A 324 17.55 -17.81 -8.56
CA GLY A 324 16.73 -18.98 -8.93
C GLY A 324 15.66 -19.33 -7.89
N TRP A 325 15.08 -18.31 -7.22
CA TRP A 325 14.08 -18.52 -6.18
C TRP A 325 12.72 -18.96 -6.74
N PHE A 326 12.43 -18.59 -7.98
CA PHE A 326 11.23 -18.98 -8.68
C PHE A 326 11.44 -20.28 -9.48
N ARG A 327 10.37 -21.01 -9.74
CA ARG A 327 10.40 -22.19 -10.62
C ARG A 327 10.39 -21.74 -12.08
N ASP A 328 10.96 -22.54 -12.96
CA ASP A 328 10.88 -22.28 -14.41
C ASP A 328 9.42 -22.22 -14.88
N GLY A 329 9.09 -21.18 -15.63
CA GLY A 329 7.75 -20.92 -16.14
C GLY A 329 6.76 -20.35 -15.12
N GLU A 330 7.20 -20.02 -13.90
CA GLU A 330 6.34 -19.46 -12.87
C GLU A 330 5.70 -18.13 -13.31
N ASN A 331 4.39 -17.97 -13.11
CA ASN A 331 3.65 -16.74 -13.39
C ASN A 331 3.74 -15.81 -12.17
N VAL A 332 4.60 -14.81 -12.26
CA VAL A 332 4.84 -13.84 -11.19
C VAL A 332 4.12 -12.53 -11.51
N VAL A 333 3.27 -12.09 -10.60
CA VAL A 333 2.59 -10.79 -10.70
C VAL A 333 3.24 -9.82 -9.74
N PHE A 334 3.87 -8.77 -10.25
CA PHE A 334 4.32 -7.64 -9.45
C PHE A 334 3.17 -6.64 -9.26
N LEU A 335 2.79 -6.36 -8.01
CA LEU A 335 1.80 -5.33 -7.72
C LEU A 335 2.47 -3.95 -7.64
N HIS A 336 2.23 -3.12 -8.64
CA HIS A 336 2.67 -1.72 -8.65
C HIS A 336 1.74 -0.88 -7.78
N THR A 337 2.14 -0.61 -6.54
CA THR A 337 1.32 0.08 -5.54
C THR A 337 1.23 1.59 -5.70
N GLY A 338 1.88 2.18 -6.72
CA GLY A 338 1.92 3.62 -6.97
C GLY A 338 3.13 4.30 -6.33
N GLY A 339 2.99 5.56 -5.94
CA GLY A 339 4.04 6.33 -5.28
C GLY A 339 4.75 7.35 -6.17
N THR A 340 4.37 7.52 -7.41
CA THR A 340 4.99 8.40 -8.40
C THR A 340 5.29 9.82 -7.90
N PRO A 341 4.44 10.52 -7.11
CA PRO A 341 4.77 11.85 -6.62
C PRO A 341 6.05 11.92 -5.77
N ALA A 342 6.47 10.82 -5.14
CA ALA A 342 7.71 10.78 -4.37
C ALA A 342 8.97 10.89 -5.25
N LEU A 343 8.89 10.69 -6.56
CA LEU A 343 10.04 10.87 -7.47
C LEU A 343 10.60 12.29 -7.42
N PHE A 344 9.74 13.30 -7.31
CA PHE A 344 10.15 14.71 -7.39
C PHE A 344 10.98 15.16 -6.18
N PRO A 345 10.57 14.92 -4.92
CA PRO A 345 11.42 15.27 -3.77
C PRO A 345 12.72 14.47 -3.69
N TYR A 346 12.81 13.31 -4.35
CA TYR A 346 14.02 12.47 -4.40
C TYR A 346 14.87 12.69 -5.66
N ARG A 347 14.59 13.72 -6.49
CA ARG A 347 15.24 13.95 -7.79
C ARG A 347 16.77 13.99 -7.73
N GLU A 348 17.33 14.64 -6.72
CA GLU A 348 18.79 14.76 -6.57
C GLU A 348 19.46 13.41 -6.30
N GLU A 349 18.81 12.58 -5.46
CA GLU A 349 19.31 11.23 -5.16
C GLU A 349 19.14 10.27 -6.34
N ILE A 350 18.06 10.42 -7.14
CA ILE A 350 17.78 9.59 -8.32
C ILE A 350 18.76 9.92 -9.45
N LEU A 351 18.98 11.18 -9.73
CA LEU A 351 19.85 11.62 -10.84
C LEU A 351 21.33 11.58 -10.48
N GLY A 352 21.68 11.67 -9.21
CA GLY A 352 23.00 12.01 -8.72
C GLY A 352 23.18 13.52 -8.74
N GLN A 353 24.14 14.05 -7.99
CA GLN A 353 24.50 15.46 -8.16
C GLN A 353 24.94 15.66 -9.61
N PRO A 354 24.48 16.72 -10.31
CA PRO A 354 25.10 17.10 -11.57
C PRO A 354 26.59 17.27 -11.29
N GLY A 355 27.42 16.53 -12.04
CA GLY A 355 28.85 16.50 -11.79
C GLY A 355 29.42 17.91 -11.65
N VAL A 356 30.13 18.12 -10.53
CA VAL A 356 31.04 19.24 -10.34
C VAL A 356 32.21 19.05 -11.27
#